data_f5e4dc797e2ddb9d8392f0c4817c1500
#
_entry.id   f5e4dc797e2ddb9d8392f0c4817c1500
#
_cell.length_a   1.000
_cell.length_b   1.000
_cell.length_c   1.000
_cell.angle_alpha   90.00
_cell.angle_beta   90.00
_cell.angle_gamma   90.00
#
_symmetry.space_group_name_H-M   'P 1'
#
loop_
_entity.id
_entity.type
_entity.pdbx_description
1 polymer ?
#
loop_
_entity_poly.entity_id
_entity_poly.type
_entity_poly.pdbx_seq_one_letter_code
_entity_poly.pdbx_strand_id
1 'polypeptide(L)'
;GTASAMPVVERYQSAHVLEIRERLFLIDCGEGVQRQLLKNRVSLAKLDSIFITHIHGDHLFGLFPLLSTLGLSCRNTPVVIYGPSNLAPFLNFFMSYYGKGIGIEINFHPLSLKEPEVIYETKSIEVLAFPLNHKIETYGYLFREKMPQLNVRKEAVECYNLTLSEIGAIKRGDDILRPAGPDDGASFMNGFVRHSGTDEPLLIRNDEVAYRPYVPRSYAYCSDAAPSPELYTWVKGVDLLYHEATYLDEMADQAAARHHATTLQAARCALEAGAGKLVIGHYSSRC
;
A
#
# COMPACT_ATOMS: atom_id res chain seq x y z
N GLY A 1 6.65 -10.40 9.86
CA GLY A 1 6.92 -11.70 10.49
C GLY A 1 6.13 -12.83 9.87
N THR A 2 6.50 -14.05 10.15
CA THR A 2 5.86 -15.25 9.57
C THR A 2 5.34 -16.23 10.62
N ALA A 3 5.55 -15.95 11.93
CA ALA A 3 5.00 -16.71 13.02
C ALA A 3 3.60 -16.23 13.38
N SER A 4 2.76 -17.16 13.84
CA SER A 4 1.48 -16.86 14.48
C SER A 4 1.67 -16.58 15.98
N ALA A 5 0.61 -16.66 16.78
CA ALA A 5 0.57 -16.28 18.19
C ALA A 5 1.67 -16.89 19.07
N MET A 6 2.05 -18.17 18.85
CA MET A 6 3.09 -18.82 19.67
C MET A 6 4.49 -18.37 19.21
N PRO A 7 5.27 -17.71 20.06
CA PRO A 7 6.64 -17.32 19.72
C PRO A 7 7.54 -18.54 19.41
N VAL A 8 8.38 -18.39 18.41
CA VAL A 8 9.41 -19.37 18.05
C VAL A 8 10.74 -18.65 17.83
N VAL A 9 11.86 -19.34 18.08
CA VAL A 9 13.18 -18.69 18.16
C VAL A 9 13.60 -17.99 16.87
N GLU A 10 13.26 -18.57 15.70
CA GLU A 10 13.75 -18.09 14.39
C GLU A 10 12.74 -17.29 13.59
N ARG A 11 11.52 -17.15 14.07
CA ARG A 11 10.46 -16.42 13.39
C ARG A 11 9.86 -15.35 14.28
N TYR A 12 9.58 -14.21 13.70
CA TYR A 12 8.92 -13.11 14.38
C TYR A 12 7.43 -13.10 14.04
N GLN A 13 6.65 -12.53 14.95
CA GLN A 13 5.21 -12.36 14.82
C GLN A 13 4.86 -11.33 13.73
N SER A 14 3.57 -11.15 13.45
CA SER A 14 3.09 -10.36 12.31
C SER A 14 3.56 -8.91 12.35
N ALA A 15 4.32 -8.53 11.35
CA ALA A 15 4.70 -7.15 11.06
C ALA A 15 5.22 -7.07 9.62
N HIS A 16 4.66 -6.19 8.80
CA HIS A 16 5.03 -6.00 7.41
C HIS A 16 5.34 -4.53 7.15
N VAL A 17 6.46 -4.25 6.51
CA VAL A 17 6.80 -2.91 6.02
C VAL A 17 6.56 -2.87 4.53
N LEU A 18 5.79 -1.89 4.10
CA LEU A 18 5.51 -1.62 2.70
C LEU A 18 6.05 -0.24 2.33
N GLU A 19 6.92 -0.17 1.34
CA GLU A 19 7.39 1.09 0.78
C GLU A 19 6.69 1.36 -0.56
N ILE A 20 5.97 2.48 -0.62
CA ILE A 20 5.30 2.94 -1.84
C ILE A 20 5.59 4.43 -2.00
N ARG A 21 6.16 4.83 -3.15
CA ARG A 21 6.39 6.25 -3.46
C ARG A 21 7.10 6.99 -2.32
N GLU A 22 8.20 6.43 -1.83
CA GLU A 22 9.04 6.99 -0.76
C GLU A 22 8.36 7.10 0.62
N ARG A 23 7.14 6.58 0.77
CA ARG A 23 6.41 6.46 2.04
C ARG A 23 6.53 5.06 2.60
N LEU A 24 6.75 4.96 3.89
CA LEU A 24 6.78 3.69 4.61
C LEU A 24 5.48 3.51 5.39
N PHE A 25 4.85 2.38 5.17
CA PHE A 25 3.68 1.92 5.92
C PHE A 25 4.06 0.68 6.71
N LEU A 26 3.61 0.61 7.95
CA LEU A 26 3.75 -0.58 8.78
C LEU A 26 2.38 -1.22 8.97
N ILE A 27 2.28 -2.51 8.69
CA ILE A 27 1.05 -3.29 8.85
C ILE A 27 1.32 -4.32 9.93
N ASP A 28 0.56 -4.25 11.01
CA ASP A 28 0.73 -4.95 12.27
C ASP A 28 2.04 -4.65 13.00
N CYS A 29 2.04 -4.89 14.28
CA CYS A 29 3.12 -4.63 15.20
C CYS A 29 3.29 -5.79 16.19
N GLY A 30 3.61 -6.98 15.72
CA GLY A 30 3.94 -8.11 16.57
C GLY A 30 5.19 -7.86 17.40
N GLU A 31 5.39 -8.71 18.41
CA GLU A 31 6.52 -8.58 19.32
C GLU A 31 7.86 -8.57 18.58
N GLY A 32 8.75 -7.69 19.00
CA GLY A 32 10.08 -7.54 18.42
C GLY A 32 10.16 -6.72 17.15
N VAL A 33 9.05 -6.17 16.63
CA VAL A 33 9.01 -5.35 15.40
C VAL A 33 10.01 -4.20 15.46
N GLN A 34 10.08 -3.47 16.57
CA GLN A 34 11.03 -2.38 16.78
C GLN A 34 12.47 -2.79 16.46
N ARG A 35 12.92 -3.94 17.01
CA ARG A 35 14.27 -4.47 16.77
C ARG A 35 14.47 -4.88 15.30
N GLN A 36 13.45 -5.46 14.69
CA GLN A 36 13.51 -5.87 13.27
C GLN A 36 13.58 -4.66 12.33
N LEU A 37 12.85 -3.59 12.61
CA LEU A 37 12.96 -2.35 11.85
C LEU A 37 14.39 -1.78 11.91
N LEU A 38 14.99 -1.72 13.10
CA LEU A 38 16.36 -1.24 13.28
C LEU A 38 17.38 -2.16 12.60
N LYS A 39 17.27 -3.49 12.79
CA LYS A 39 18.16 -4.49 12.18
C LYS A 39 18.15 -4.39 10.65
N ASN A 40 16.99 -4.16 10.06
CA ASN A 40 16.82 -4.02 8.61
C ASN A 40 17.02 -2.58 8.11
N ARG A 41 17.49 -1.66 8.97
CA ARG A 41 17.76 -0.26 8.62
C ARG A 41 16.56 0.48 8.05
N VAL A 42 15.35 0.11 8.48
CA VAL A 42 14.14 0.83 8.11
C VAL A 42 14.12 2.18 8.81
N SER A 43 13.98 3.25 8.03
CA SER A 43 13.97 4.61 8.57
C SER A 43 12.66 4.90 9.30
N LEU A 44 12.68 4.91 10.63
CA LEU A 44 11.52 5.25 11.46
C LEU A 44 11.02 6.68 11.20
N ALA A 45 11.90 7.60 10.78
CA ALA A 45 11.52 8.97 10.43
C ALA A 45 10.63 9.04 9.18
N LYS A 46 10.74 8.05 8.27
CA LYS A 46 9.92 7.94 7.04
C LYS A 46 8.61 7.18 7.27
N LEU A 47 8.38 6.63 8.45
CA LEU A 47 7.15 5.90 8.75
C LEU A 47 5.96 6.87 8.67
N ASP A 48 5.12 6.67 7.66
CA ASP A 48 3.95 7.52 7.38
C ASP A 48 2.79 7.13 8.32
N SER A 49 2.34 5.88 8.24
CA SER A 49 1.20 5.39 9.01
C SER A 49 1.39 3.93 9.43
N ILE A 50 0.71 3.57 10.51
CA ILE A 50 0.63 2.21 11.05
C ILE A 50 -0.80 1.70 10.87
N PHE A 51 -0.96 0.49 10.35
CA PHE A 51 -2.23 -0.17 10.12
C PHE A 51 -2.29 -1.42 10.99
N ILE A 52 -3.19 -1.44 11.97
CA ILE A 52 -3.39 -2.60 12.85
C ILE A 52 -4.61 -3.37 12.37
N THR A 53 -4.44 -4.63 12.06
CA THR A 53 -5.51 -5.48 11.56
C THR A 53 -6.52 -5.84 12.66
N HIS A 54 -6.02 -6.23 13.83
CA HIS A 54 -6.82 -6.59 15.00
C HIS A 54 -5.97 -6.56 16.28
N ILE A 55 -6.61 -6.76 17.43
CA ILE A 55 -5.97 -6.57 18.74
C ILE A 55 -5.38 -7.86 19.37
N HIS A 56 -5.19 -8.95 18.64
CA HIS A 56 -4.42 -10.07 19.17
C HIS A 56 -2.96 -9.67 19.43
N GLY A 57 -2.35 -10.28 20.45
CA GLY A 57 -1.02 -9.84 20.92
C GLY A 57 0.08 -9.97 19.88
N ASP A 58 0.04 -11.01 19.06
CA ASP A 58 1.00 -11.26 17.99
C ASP A 58 0.89 -10.28 16.81
N HIS A 59 -0.13 -9.42 16.81
CA HIS A 59 -0.31 -8.31 15.86
C HIS A 59 -0.14 -6.93 16.50
N LEU A 60 -0.15 -6.85 17.85
CA LEU A 60 -0.25 -5.57 18.55
C LEU A 60 0.88 -5.30 19.55
N PHE A 61 1.41 -6.30 20.28
CA PHE A 61 2.23 -6.04 21.46
C PHE A 61 3.55 -5.34 21.19
N GLY A 62 4.05 -5.33 19.96
CA GLY A 62 5.22 -4.55 19.57
C GLY A 62 4.93 -3.06 19.32
N LEU A 63 3.66 -2.65 19.27
CA LEU A 63 3.28 -1.26 19.01
C LEU A 63 3.79 -0.31 20.10
N PHE A 64 3.61 -0.66 21.36
CA PHE A 64 3.94 0.23 22.48
C PHE A 64 5.44 0.52 22.63
N PRO A 65 6.35 -0.47 22.54
CA PRO A 65 7.77 -0.19 22.45
C PRO A 65 8.16 0.64 21.22
N LEU A 66 7.51 0.41 20.08
CA LEU A 66 7.73 1.20 18.87
C LEU A 66 7.32 2.66 19.07
N LEU A 67 6.14 2.93 19.65
CA LEU A 67 5.68 4.27 19.98
C LEU A 67 6.63 4.99 20.92
N SER A 68 7.15 4.30 21.95
CA SER A 68 8.16 4.85 22.84
C SER A 68 9.42 5.26 22.08
N THR A 69 9.91 4.42 21.16
CA THR A 69 11.08 4.74 20.33
C THR A 69 10.83 5.91 19.39
N LEU A 70 9.66 5.96 18.76
CA LEU A 70 9.28 7.09 17.88
C LEU A 70 9.26 8.41 18.64
N GLY A 71 8.76 8.42 19.89
CA GLY A 71 8.79 9.59 20.75
C GLY A 71 10.20 10.03 21.11
N LEU A 72 11.06 9.08 21.49
CA LEU A 72 12.47 9.37 21.83
C LEU A 72 13.30 9.81 20.60
N SER A 73 12.86 9.53 19.38
CA SER A 73 13.55 9.96 18.16
C SER A 73 13.26 11.42 17.76
N CYS A 74 12.66 12.20 18.64
CA CYS A 74 12.29 13.62 18.40
C CYS A 74 11.46 13.84 17.14
N ARG A 75 10.49 12.95 16.89
CA ARG A 75 9.57 13.07 15.77
C ARG A 75 8.66 14.28 15.98
N ASN A 76 8.65 15.20 15.01
CA ASN A 76 7.85 16.44 15.08
C ASN A 76 6.44 16.29 14.46
N THR A 77 6.09 15.10 13.97
CA THR A 77 4.77 14.85 13.36
C THR A 77 4.05 13.76 14.15
N PRO A 78 2.71 13.82 14.27
CA PRO A 78 1.93 12.78 14.90
C PRO A 78 2.19 11.40 14.27
N VAL A 79 2.07 10.36 15.07
CA VAL A 79 2.01 8.98 14.56
C VAL A 79 0.58 8.69 14.19
N VAL A 80 0.36 8.45 12.90
CA VAL A 80 -0.98 8.11 12.37
C VAL A 80 -1.19 6.61 12.49
N ILE A 81 -2.29 6.19 13.13
CA ILE A 81 -2.63 4.78 13.34
C ILE A 81 -4.06 4.54 12.86
N TYR A 82 -4.24 3.56 11.98
CA TYR A 82 -5.52 3.01 11.57
C TYR A 82 -5.71 1.63 12.20
N GLY A 83 -6.89 1.33 12.68
CA GLY A 83 -7.17 0.02 13.26
C GLY A 83 -8.57 -0.10 13.85
N PRO A 84 -8.96 -1.28 14.33
CA PRO A 84 -10.29 -1.51 14.86
C PRO A 84 -10.58 -0.60 16.06
N SER A 85 -11.86 -0.24 16.23
CA SER A 85 -12.28 0.73 17.24
C SER A 85 -11.90 0.33 18.67
N ASN A 86 -11.84 -0.98 18.94
CA ASN A 86 -11.45 -1.54 20.23
C ASN A 86 -9.96 -1.39 20.57
N LEU A 87 -9.13 -0.86 19.67
CA LEU A 87 -7.75 -0.45 19.95
C LEU A 87 -7.66 0.84 20.78
N ALA A 88 -8.67 1.73 20.70
CA ALA A 88 -8.65 3.02 21.39
C ALA A 88 -8.39 2.93 22.90
N PRO A 89 -9.01 2.03 23.68
CA PRO A 89 -8.72 1.90 25.11
C PRO A 89 -7.26 1.58 25.41
N PHE A 90 -6.59 0.75 24.61
CA PHE A 90 -5.17 0.41 24.78
C PHE A 90 -4.27 1.63 24.53
N LEU A 91 -4.53 2.38 23.47
CA LEU A 91 -3.79 3.60 23.17
C LEU A 91 -3.99 4.66 24.26
N ASN A 92 -5.22 4.86 24.71
CA ASN A 92 -5.56 5.80 25.77
C ASN A 92 -4.88 5.42 27.10
N PHE A 93 -4.91 4.13 27.45
CA PHE A 93 -4.22 3.62 28.63
C PHE A 93 -2.71 3.89 28.54
N PHE A 94 -2.06 3.50 27.46
CA PHE A 94 -0.63 3.75 27.24
C PHE A 94 -0.30 5.24 27.34
N MET A 95 -1.05 6.09 26.66
CA MET A 95 -0.80 7.54 26.65
C MET A 95 -1.04 8.19 28.00
N SER A 96 -1.97 7.67 28.82
CA SER A 96 -2.23 8.20 30.16
C SER A 96 -1.05 8.02 31.11
N TYR A 97 -0.30 6.94 30.96
CA TYR A 97 0.86 6.64 31.81
C TYR A 97 2.19 7.11 31.21
N TYR A 98 2.38 6.99 29.92
CA TYR A 98 3.68 7.20 29.28
C TYR A 98 3.71 8.44 28.36
N GLY A 99 2.57 8.95 27.90
CA GLY A 99 2.50 9.99 26.85
C GLY A 99 3.26 11.25 27.21
N LYS A 100 3.16 11.72 28.48
CA LYS A 100 3.86 12.96 28.93
C LYS A 100 5.40 12.84 28.89
N GLY A 101 5.93 11.62 29.09
CA GLY A 101 7.37 11.40 29.10
C GLY A 101 7.98 11.13 27.73
N ILE A 102 7.15 10.69 26.77
CA ILE A 102 7.62 10.27 25.45
C ILE A 102 7.56 11.39 24.42
N GLY A 103 6.74 12.44 24.66
CA GLY A 103 6.62 13.58 23.76
C GLY A 103 6.08 13.22 22.37
N ILE A 104 5.24 12.18 22.28
CA ILE A 104 4.62 11.70 21.03
C ILE A 104 3.15 12.08 20.98
N GLU A 105 2.69 12.50 19.82
CA GLU A 105 1.27 12.67 19.51
C GLU A 105 0.80 11.50 18.65
N ILE A 106 -0.37 10.93 18.98
CA ILE A 106 -1.00 9.85 18.23
C ILE A 106 -2.28 10.38 17.60
N ASN A 107 -2.37 10.26 16.29
CA ASN A 107 -3.60 10.49 15.54
C ASN A 107 -4.21 9.12 15.19
N PHE A 108 -5.18 8.68 16.00
CA PHE A 108 -5.83 7.38 15.81
C PHE A 108 -7.12 7.53 15.00
N HIS A 109 -7.23 6.74 13.94
CA HIS A 109 -8.40 6.61 13.08
C HIS A 109 -9.08 5.27 13.33
N PRO A 110 -10.13 5.23 14.18
CA PRO A 110 -10.85 3.98 14.47
C PRO A 110 -11.64 3.52 13.25
N LEU A 111 -11.56 2.25 12.95
CA LEU A 111 -12.32 1.60 11.88
C LEU A 111 -13.55 0.90 12.49
N SER A 112 -14.67 0.92 11.77
CA SER A 112 -15.91 0.18 12.08
C SER A 112 -16.66 -0.08 10.77
N LEU A 113 -16.05 -0.94 9.91
CA LEU A 113 -16.45 -1.14 8.54
C LEU A 113 -17.20 -2.45 8.35
N LYS A 114 -18.21 -2.44 7.47
CA LYS A 114 -18.93 -3.63 7.00
C LYS A 114 -18.60 -3.97 5.56
N GLU A 115 -18.11 -3.01 4.81
CA GLU A 115 -17.78 -3.06 3.40
C GLU A 115 -16.40 -2.39 3.20
N PRO A 116 -15.71 -2.61 2.07
CA PRO A 116 -14.47 -1.91 1.79
C PRO A 116 -14.64 -0.40 1.70
N GLU A 117 -13.79 0.34 2.40
CA GLU A 117 -13.78 1.80 2.37
C GLU A 117 -12.36 2.35 2.21
N VAL A 118 -12.22 3.47 1.50
CA VAL A 118 -10.97 4.21 1.41
C VAL A 118 -10.72 4.94 2.72
N ILE A 119 -9.67 4.57 3.43
CA ILE A 119 -9.32 5.11 4.75
C ILE A 119 -8.12 6.07 4.71
N TYR A 120 -7.31 5.99 3.67
CA TYR A 120 -6.14 6.85 3.45
C TYR A 120 -6.01 7.16 1.97
N GLU A 121 -5.74 8.42 1.65
CA GLU A 121 -5.64 8.86 0.27
C GLU A 121 -4.62 9.99 0.09
N THR A 122 -3.84 9.90 -0.98
CA THR A 122 -2.94 10.96 -1.47
C THR A 122 -3.12 11.14 -2.98
N LYS A 123 -2.32 12.02 -3.60
CA LYS A 123 -2.31 12.17 -5.06
C LYS A 123 -1.88 10.89 -5.80
N SER A 124 -1.09 10.03 -5.18
CA SER A 124 -0.47 8.86 -5.83
C SER A 124 -0.81 7.51 -5.21
N ILE A 125 -1.41 7.48 -4.03
CA ILE A 125 -1.70 6.26 -3.27
C ILE A 125 -3.10 6.37 -2.68
N GLU A 126 -3.83 5.25 -2.67
CA GLU A 126 -5.01 5.05 -1.83
C GLU A 126 -4.86 3.76 -1.03
N VAL A 127 -5.44 3.72 0.16
CA VAL A 127 -5.53 2.51 0.98
C VAL A 127 -6.99 2.27 1.34
N LEU A 128 -7.48 1.09 1.00
CA LEU A 128 -8.77 0.60 1.43
C LEU A 128 -8.58 -0.35 2.61
N ALA A 129 -9.48 -0.25 3.59
CA ALA A 129 -9.68 -1.29 4.60
C ALA A 129 -10.95 -2.07 4.27
N PHE A 130 -10.95 -3.37 4.57
CA PHE A 130 -12.10 -4.24 4.38
C PHE A 130 -12.20 -5.24 5.54
N PRO A 131 -13.42 -5.64 5.97
CA PRO A 131 -13.58 -6.58 7.07
C PRO A 131 -13.09 -7.97 6.70
N LEU A 132 -12.56 -8.70 7.68
CA LEU A 132 -12.13 -10.09 7.56
C LEU A 132 -12.96 -10.98 8.49
N ASN A 133 -13.18 -12.23 8.05
CA ASN A 133 -13.95 -13.21 8.83
C ASN A 133 -13.08 -13.84 9.92
N HIS A 134 -12.95 -13.15 11.05
CA HIS A 134 -12.19 -13.63 12.22
C HIS A 134 -13.05 -13.58 13.50
N LYS A 135 -12.52 -14.13 14.62
CA LYS A 135 -13.24 -14.18 15.91
C LYS A 135 -13.47 -12.83 16.55
N ILE A 136 -12.61 -11.89 16.26
CA ILE A 136 -12.71 -10.49 16.73
C ILE A 136 -12.72 -9.56 15.52
N GLU A 137 -13.09 -8.33 15.74
CA GLU A 137 -13.07 -7.29 14.71
C GLU A 137 -11.69 -7.22 14.05
N THR A 138 -11.62 -7.55 12.76
CA THR A 138 -10.38 -7.70 12.00
C THR A 138 -10.53 -7.10 10.61
N TYR A 139 -9.50 -6.39 10.16
CA TYR A 139 -9.45 -5.75 8.85
C TYR A 139 -8.26 -6.21 8.02
N GLY A 140 -8.50 -6.38 6.72
CA GLY A 140 -7.47 -6.42 5.71
C GLY A 140 -7.25 -5.04 5.11
N TYR A 141 -6.12 -4.85 4.42
CA TYR A 141 -5.76 -3.58 3.80
C TYR A 141 -5.33 -3.79 2.36
N LEU A 142 -5.83 -2.94 1.46
CA LEU A 142 -5.46 -2.92 0.06
C LEU A 142 -4.83 -1.59 -0.30
N PHE A 143 -3.55 -1.61 -0.58
CA PHE A 143 -2.75 -0.47 -1.03
C PHE A 143 -2.75 -0.44 -2.56
N ARG A 144 -3.09 0.68 -3.15
CA ARG A 144 -3.08 0.91 -4.60
C ARG A 144 -2.31 2.17 -4.95
N GLU A 145 -1.42 2.06 -5.92
CA GLU A 145 -0.91 3.23 -6.60
C GLU A 145 -2.00 3.77 -7.54
N LYS A 146 -2.22 5.08 -7.51
CA LYS A 146 -3.14 5.73 -8.45
C LYS A 146 -2.50 5.87 -9.83
N MET A 147 -3.34 5.91 -10.85
CA MET A 147 -2.88 6.16 -12.21
C MET A 147 -2.15 7.50 -12.27
N PRO A 148 -0.88 7.53 -12.69
CA PRO A 148 -0.15 8.79 -12.81
C PRO A 148 -0.69 9.64 -13.96
N GLN A 149 -0.55 10.96 -13.82
CA GLN A 149 -0.70 11.84 -14.95
C GLN A 149 0.34 11.53 -16.03
N LEU A 150 0.00 11.79 -17.27
CA LEU A 150 0.94 11.70 -18.36
C LEU A 150 2.08 12.72 -18.17
N ASN A 151 3.29 12.30 -18.51
CA ASN A 151 4.43 13.18 -18.69
C ASN A 151 4.68 13.38 -20.17
N VAL A 152 5.19 14.54 -20.55
CA VAL A 152 5.59 14.83 -21.91
C VAL A 152 7.09 14.59 -22.04
N ARG A 153 7.50 13.93 -23.12
CA ARG A 153 8.92 13.68 -23.41
C ARG A 153 9.66 15.02 -23.61
N LYS A 154 10.79 15.17 -22.94
CA LYS A 154 11.56 16.41 -23.01
C LYS A 154 11.96 16.75 -24.44
N GLU A 155 12.36 15.75 -25.18
CA GLU A 155 12.75 15.86 -26.59
C GLU A 155 11.61 16.38 -27.48
N ALA A 156 10.38 15.94 -27.19
CA ALA A 156 9.19 16.42 -27.91
C ALA A 156 8.89 17.89 -27.55
N VAL A 157 9.04 18.27 -26.28
CA VAL A 157 8.86 19.67 -25.85
C VAL A 157 9.83 20.59 -26.62
N GLU A 158 11.09 20.20 -26.73
CA GLU A 158 12.13 20.97 -27.42
C GLU A 158 11.93 20.95 -28.95
N CYS A 159 11.71 19.77 -29.55
CA CYS A 159 11.54 19.60 -30.98
C CYS A 159 10.34 20.38 -31.53
N TYR A 160 9.18 20.24 -30.85
CA TYR A 160 7.94 20.90 -31.27
C TYR A 160 7.79 22.31 -30.68
N ASN A 161 8.72 22.78 -29.84
CA ASN A 161 8.62 24.05 -29.11
C ASN A 161 7.24 24.19 -28.44
N LEU A 162 6.87 23.18 -27.62
CA LEU A 162 5.54 23.10 -27.01
C LEU A 162 5.34 24.21 -25.97
N THR A 163 4.22 24.90 -26.07
CA THR A 163 3.78 25.89 -25.10
C THR A 163 3.29 25.21 -23.80
N LEU A 164 3.24 25.94 -22.69
CA LEU A 164 2.69 25.44 -21.43
C LEU A 164 1.22 24.97 -21.56
N SER A 165 0.44 25.65 -22.40
CA SER A 165 -0.96 25.27 -22.68
C SER A 165 -1.03 23.90 -23.37
N GLU A 166 -0.18 23.70 -24.41
CA GLU A 166 -0.12 22.44 -25.16
C GLU A 166 0.41 21.29 -24.28
N ILE A 167 1.45 21.54 -23.47
CA ILE A 167 1.93 20.57 -22.46
C ILE A 167 0.79 20.19 -21.52
N GLY A 168 -0.02 21.16 -21.08
CA GLY A 168 -1.18 20.93 -20.25
C GLY A 168 -2.25 20.06 -20.94
N ALA A 169 -2.53 20.30 -22.22
CA ALA A 169 -3.46 19.52 -23.02
C ALA A 169 -2.94 18.09 -23.23
N ILE A 170 -1.68 17.91 -23.61
CA ILE A 170 -1.04 16.59 -23.76
C ILE A 170 -1.11 15.80 -22.44
N LYS A 171 -0.88 16.42 -21.28
CA LYS A 171 -0.98 15.76 -19.98
C LYS A 171 -2.40 15.29 -19.64
N ARG A 172 -3.43 15.90 -20.23
CA ARG A 172 -4.83 15.43 -20.12
C ARG A 172 -5.19 14.31 -21.09
N GLY A 173 -4.32 14.06 -22.08
CA GLY A 173 -4.56 13.03 -23.11
C GLY A 173 -4.95 13.58 -24.48
N ASP A 174 -4.95 14.90 -24.65
CA ASP A 174 -5.35 15.54 -25.90
C ASP A 174 -4.23 15.48 -26.94
N ASP A 175 -4.59 15.31 -28.21
CA ASP A 175 -3.72 15.59 -29.34
C ASP A 175 -3.66 17.11 -29.61
N ILE A 176 -2.55 17.59 -30.16
CA ILE A 176 -2.40 19.01 -30.53
C ILE A 176 -2.45 19.15 -32.04
N LEU A 177 -3.40 19.93 -32.53
CA LEU A 177 -3.51 20.31 -33.93
C LEU A 177 -3.07 21.78 -34.06
N ARG A 178 -1.95 22.02 -34.72
CA ARG A 178 -1.50 23.37 -35.09
C ARG A 178 -1.90 23.68 -36.52
N PRO A 179 -2.45 24.85 -36.80
CA PRO A 179 -2.75 25.27 -38.19
C PRO A 179 -1.44 25.37 -38.96
N ALA A 180 -1.54 25.30 -40.30
CA ALA A 180 -0.44 25.60 -41.18
C ALA A 180 0.12 26.98 -40.85
N GLY A 181 1.43 27.07 -40.72
CA GLY A 181 2.13 28.28 -40.32
C GLY A 181 3.37 28.58 -41.18
N PRO A 182 3.98 29.79 -41.03
CA PRO A 182 5.18 30.14 -41.77
C PRO A 182 6.30 29.15 -41.45
N ASP A 183 7.21 29.02 -42.41
CA ASP A 183 8.41 28.19 -42.24
C ASP A 183 9.35 28.78 -41.16
N ASP A 184 9.38 28.15 -39.98
CA ASP A 184 10.24 28.50 -38.85
C ASP A 184 11.43 27.52 -38.69
N GLY A 185 11.73 26.75 -39.73
CA GLY A 185 12.83 25.78 -39.79
C GLY A 185 12.44 24.36 -39.33
N ALA A 186 12.95 23.36 -40.03
CA ALA A 186 12.78 21.97 -39.62
C ALA A 186 13.58 21.70 -38.35
N SER A 187 12.98 20.93 -37.43
CA SER A 187 13.64 20.48 -36.19
C SER A 187 13.62 18.96 -36.12
N PHE A 188 14.73 18.36 -35.72
CA PHE A 188 14.87 16.96 -35.51
C PHE A 188 15.56 16.71 -34.16
N MET A 189 14.93 15.89 -33.30
CA MET A 189 15.51 15.56 -32.01
C MET A 189 15.02 14.15 -31.53
N ASN A 190 15.98 13.25 -31.39
CA ASN A 190 15.76 11.92 -30.80
C ASN A 190 14.52 11.18 -31.30
N GLY A 191 14.31 11.14 -32.64
CA GLY A 191 13.18 10.45 -33.25
C GLY A 191 11.92 11.30 -33.46
N PHE A 192 11.90 12.54 -32.98
CA PHE A 192 10.86 13.52 -33.31
C PHE A 192 11.30 14.37 -34.48
N VAL A 193 10.38 14.58 -35.42
CA VAL A 193 10.61 15.41 -36.61
C VAL A 193 9.52 16.45 -36.71
N ARG A 194 9.90 17.72 -36.69
CA ARG A 194 9.06 18.83 -37.06
C ARG A 194 9.45 19.30 -38.45
N HIS A 195 8.56 19.08 -39.41
CA HIS A 195 8.69 19.71 -40.71
C HIS A 195 8.10 21.11 -40.65
N SER A 196 8.82 22.07 -41.14
CA SER A 196 8.36 23.46 -41.25
C SER A 196 7.95 23.75 -42.70
N GLY A 197 7.08 24.72 -42.88
CA GLY A 197 6.70 25.21 -44.22
C GLY A 197 5.82 24.28 -45.04
N THR A 198 5.00 23.45 -44.40
CA THR A 198 3.92 22.70 -45.10
C THR A 198 2.63 23.50 -45.06
N ASP A 199 1.87 23.54 -46.17
CA ASP A 199 0.51 24.08 -46.20
C ASP A 199 -0.49 23.22 -45.43
N GLU A 200 -0.03 22.14 -44.77
CA GLU A 200 -0.83 21.21 -44.02
C GLU A 200 -0.71 21.46 -42.51
N PRO A 201 -1.81 21.29 -41.76
CA PRO A 201 -1.78 21.41 -40.31
C PRO A 201 -0.90 20.33 -39.68
N LEU A 202 -0.12 20.69 -38.64
CA LEU A 202 0.71 19.76 -37.88
C LEU A 202 -0.12 19.10 -36.78
N LEU A 203 -0.25 17.78 -36.85
CA LEU A 203 -0.85 16.97 -35.79
C LEU A 203 0.26 16.37 -34.92
N ILE A 204 0.28 16.74 -33.64
CA ILE A 204 1.17 16.15 -32.62
C ILE A 204 0.34 15.17 -31.80
N ARG A 205 0.58 13.88 -31.97
CA ARG A 205 -0.20 12.83 -31.34
C ARG A 205 0.24 12.61 -29.90
N ASN A 206 -0.73 12.51 -28.99
CA ASN A 206 -0.49 12.29 -27.57
C ASN A 206 0.33 11.01 -27.31
N ASP A 207 -0.01 9.91 -27.97
CA ASP A 207 0.64 8.61 -27.80
C ASP A 207 2.11 8.58 -28.24
N GLU A 208 2.54 9.53 -29.09
CA GLU A 208 3.92 9.67 -29.52
C GLU A 208 4.77 10.49 -28.54
N VAL A 209 4.18 11.56 -27.99
CA VAL A 209 4.92 12.57 -27.21
C VAL A 209 4.76 12.43 -25.70
N ALA A 210 3.72 11.72 -25.24
CA ALA A 210 3.46 11.50 -23.84
C ALA A 210 3.84 10.08 -23.40
N TYR A 211 4.02 9.91 -22.08
CA TYR A 211 4.22 8.60 -21.47
C TYR A 211 3.73 8.59 -20.03
N ARG A 212 3.37 7.39 -19.54
CA ARG A 212 3.10 7.20 -18.12
C ARG A 212 4.42 6.94 -17.38
N PRO A 213 4.73 7.69 -16.32
CA PRO A 213 6.03 7.54 -15.63
C PRO A 213 6.15 6.20 -14.89
N TYR A 214 5.05 5.51 -14.64
CA TYR A 214 5.01 4.17 -14.04
C TYR A 214 3.69 3.47 -14.34
N VAL A 215 3.70 2.15 -14.19
CA VAL A 215 2.51 1.31 -14.15
C VAL A 215 2.09 1.17 -12.68
N PRO A 216 0.86 1.54 -12.31
CA PRO A 216 0.35 1.39 -10.94
C PRO A 216 0.42 -0.05 -10.48
N ARG A 217 0.76 -0.25 -9.21
CA ARG A 217 0.82 -1.55 -8.55
C ARG A 217 -0.09 -1.56 -7.34
N SER A 218 -0.50 -2.76 -6.95
CA SER A 218 -1.39 -2.99 -5.82
C SER A 218 -0.88 -4.11 -4.91
N TYR A 219 -1.09 -3.95 -3.60
CA TYR A 219 -0.74 -4.92 -2.58
C TYR A 219 -1.91 -5.10 -1.62
N ALA A 220 -2.43 -6.32 -1.48
CA ALA A 220 -3.41 -6.65 -0.48
C ALA A 220 -2.79 -7.46 0.66
N TYR A 221 -3.12 -7.08 1.89
CA TYR A 221 -2.75 -7.79 3.10
C TYR A 221 -4.00 -8.36 3.77
N CYS A 222 -4.15 -9.68 3.66
CA CYS A 222 -5.20 -10.45 4.31
C CYS A 222 -4.59 -11.15 5.52
N SER A 223 -4.88 -10.59 6.70
CA SER A 223 -4.47 -11.14 7.99
C SER A 223 -5.33 -12.33 8.38
N ASP A 224 -5.40 -12.63 9.67
CA ASP A 224 -6.13 -13.74 10.26
C ASP A 224 -7.60 -13.76 9.80
N ALA A 225 -7.96 -14.77 9.06
CA ALA A 225 -9.30 -14.89 8.51
C ALA A 225 -9.65 -16.30 8.05
N ALA A 226 -10.87 -16.73 8.34
CA ALA A 226 -11.48 -17.83 7.62
C ALA A 226 -11.80 -17.40 6.18
N PRO A 227 -11.75 -18.32 5.19
CA PRO A 227 -12.09 -18.02 3.80
C PRO A 227 -13.50 -17.43 3.67
N SER A 228 -13.64 -16.44 2.79
CA SER A 228 -14.89 -15.79 2.47
C SER A 228 -14.91 -15.45 0.96
N PRO A 229 -16.04 -15.73 0.27
CA PRO A 229 -16.18 -15.40 -1.16
C PRO A 229 -16.08 -13.89 -1.44
N GLU A 230 -16.53 -13.05 -0.50
CA GLU A 230 -16.48 -11.59 -0.62
C GLU A 230 -15.04 -11.12 -0.74
N LEU A 231 -14.12 -11.76 0.00
CA LEU A 231 -12.70 -11.42 -0.03
C LEU A 231 -12.12 -11.52 -1.44
N TYR A 232 -12.51 -12.53 -2.22
CA TYR A 232 -12.02 -12.70 -3.60
C TYR A 232 -12.40 -11.52 -4.50
N THR A 233 -13.56 -10.92 -4.24
CA THR A 233 -14.01 -9.73 -4.96
C THR A 233 -13.25 -8.48 -4.54
N TRP A 234 -13.01 -8.33 -3.23
CA TRP A 234 -12.35 -7.14 -2.68
C TRP A 234 -10.87 -7.01 -3.08
N VAL A 235 -10.19 -8.15 -3.21
CA VAL A 235 -8.77 -8.19 -3.63
C VAL A 235 -8.58 -8.58 -5.09
N LYS A 236 -9.63 -8.46 -5.92
CA LYS A 236 -9.60 -8.87 -7.33
C LYS A 236 -8.52 -8.16 -8.12
N GLY A 237 -7.73 -8.94 -8.85
CA GLY A 237 -6.69 -8.46 -9.77
C GLY A 237 -5.51 -7.76 -9.09
N VAL A 238 -5.31 -7.96 -7.80
CA VAL A 238 -4.17 -7.37 -7.07
C VAL A 238 -2.85 -7.95 -7.58
N ASP A 239 -1.81 -7.10 -7.72
CA ASP A 239 -0.50 -7.56 -8.21
C ASP A 239 0.22 -8.47 -7.21
N LEU A 240 0.08 -8.17 -5.91
CA LEU A 240 0.65 -8.96 -4.83
C LEU A 240 -0.38 -9.14 -3.71
N LEU A 241 -0.71 -10.39 -3.42
CA LEU A 241 -1.56 -10.77 -2.29
C LEU A 241 -0.69 -11.39 -1.20
N TYR A 242 -0.74 -10.82 0.01
CA TYR A 242 -0.37 -11.54 1.22
C TYR A 242 -1.62 -12.15 1.84
N HIS A 243 -1.57 -13.43 2.15
CA HIS A 243 -2.66 -14.14 2.83
C HIS A 243 -2.09 -15.00 3.97
N GLU A 244 -2.75 -15.01 5.11
CA GLU A 244 -2.42 -15.93 6.17
C GLU A 244 -2.57 -17.40 5.69
N ALA A 245 -1.78 -18.29 6.24
CA ALA A 245 -1.82 -19.72 6.00
C ALA A 245 -1.40 -20.45 7.29
N THR A 246 -2.18 -20.24 8.34
CA THR A 246 -1.85 -20.68 9.70
C THR A 246 -1.75 -22.19 9.78
N TYR A 247 -2.52 -22.92 8.99
CA TYR A 247 -2.61 -24.37 9.05
C TYR A 247 -2.31 -25.05 7.70
N LEU A 248 -1.83 -26.29 7.78
CA LEU A 248 -1.81 -27.19 6.62
C LEU A 248 -3.24 -27.65 6.31
N ASP A 249 -3.48 -28.16 5.11
CA ASP A 249 -4.83 -28.52 4.67
C ASP A 249 -5.41 -29.74 5.44
N GLU A 250 -4.56 -30.63 5.92
CA GLU A 250 -4.94 -31.74 6.80
C GLU A 250 -5.53 -31.26 8.14
N MET A 251 -5.33 -29.98 8.47
CA MET A 251 -5.84 -29.35 9.69
C MET A 251 -7.00 -28.39 9.41
N ALA A 252 -7.73 -28.56 8.30
CA ALA A 252 -8.81 -27.67 7.85
C ALA A 252 -9.91 -27.47 8.91
N ASP A 253 -10.29 -28.52 9.64
CA ASP A 253 -11.29 -28.43 10.73
C ASP A 253 -10.80 -27.52 11.86
N GLN A 254 -9.50 -27.57 12.20
CA GLN A 254 -8.91 -26.71 13.22
C GLN A 254 -8.83 -25.27 12.74
N ALA A 255 -8.46 -25.06 11.46
CA ALA A 255 -8.45 -23.76 10.82
C ALA A 255 -9.84 -23.12 10.90
N ALA A 256 -10.88 -23.84 10.47
CA ALA A 256 -12.27 -23.38 10.52
C ALA A 256 -12.73 -23.05 11.95
N ALA A 257 -12.47 -23.93 12.92
CA ALA A 257 -12.84 -23.72 14.33
C ALA A 257 -12.17 -22.48 14.96
N ARG A 258 -11.04 -22.05 14.43
CA ARG A 258 -10.26 -20.90 14.91
C ARG A 258 -10.37 -19.66 14.03
N HIS A 259 -11.16 -19.72 12.96
CA HIS A 259 -11.31 -18.66 11.96
C HIS A 259 -9.96 -18.28 11.31
N HIS A 260 -9.25 -19.28 10.84
CA HIS A 260 -8.01 -19.16 10.07
C HIS A 260 -8.13 -19.90 8.74
N ALA A 261 -7.12 -19.69 7.87
CA ALA A 261 -7.04 -20.37 6.59
C ALA A 261 -5.96 -21.48 6.59
N THR A 262 -6.13 -22.42 5.65
CA THR A 262 -5.09 -23.37 5.28
C THR A 262 -4.27 -22.86 4.10
N THR A 263 -3.13 -23.51 3.83
CA THR A 263 -2.28 -23.19 2.68
C THR A 263 -3.01 -23.31 1.35
N LEU A 264 -3.87 -24.33 1.18
CA LEU A 264 -4.68 -24.49 -0.05
C LEU A 264 -5.79 -23.44 -0.16
N GLN A 265 -6.39 -23.04 0.96
CA GLN A 265 -7.39 -21.98 0.98
C GLN A 265 -6.78 -20.62 0.61
N ALA A 266 -5.57 -20.30 1.10
CA ALA A 266 -4.84 -19.11 0.68
C ALA A 266 -4.51 -19.13 -0.82
N ALA A 267 -4.07 -20.28 -1.34
CA ALA A 267 -3.81 -20.46 -2.78
C ALA A 267 -5.10 -20.30 -3.61
N ARG A 268 -6.22 -20.85 -3.14
CA ARG A 268 -7.53 -20.69 -3.78
C ARG A 268 -7.98 -19.24 -3.81
N CYS A 269 -7.82 -18.51 -2.72
CA CYS A 269 -8.12 -17.07 -2.66
C CYS A 269 -7.33 -16.31 -3.74
N ALA A 270 -6.04 -16.57 -3.88
CA ALA A 270 -5.21 -15.93 -4.89
C ALA A 270 -5.67 -16.26 -6.33
N LEU A 271 -6.04 -17.51 -6.59
CA LEU A 271 -6.52 -17.96 -7.90
C LEU A 271 -7.87 -17.33 -8.26
N GLU A 272 -8.84 -17.40 -7.36
CA GLU A 272 -10.19 -16.84 -7.57
C GLU A 272 -10.18 -15.31 -7.69
N ALA A 273 -9.31 -14.65 -6.94
CA ALA A 273 -9.09 -13.21 -7.06
C ALA A 273 -8.32 -12.82 -8.33
N GLY A 274 -7.66 -13.74 -9.02
CA GLY A 274 -6.77 -13.44 -10.14
C GLY A 274 -5.56 -12.61 -9.71
N ALA A 275 -5.01 -12.87 -8.51
CA ALA A 275 -3.84 -12.17 -7.99
C ALA A 275 -2.59 -12.48 -8.81
N GLY A 276 -1.76 -11.48 -9.07
CA GLY A 276 -0.52 -11.67 -9.86
C GLY A 276 0.51 -12.55 -9.15
N LYS A 277 0.66 -12.38 -7.83
CA LYS A 277 1.55 -13.17 -6.97
C LYS A 277 0.91 -13.37 -5.60
N LEU A 278 1.22 -14.51 -4.97
CA LEU A 278 0.84 -14.84 -3.59
C LEU A 278 2.07 -14.93 -2.70
N VAL A 279 1.99 -14.31 -1.54
CA VAL A 279 2.91 -14.52 -0.40
C VAL A 279 2.08 -15.04 0.76
N ILE A 280 2.51 -16.09 1.41
CA ILE A 280 1.84 -16.67 2.57
C ILE A 280 2.70 -16.53 3.82
N GLY A 281 2.06 -16.49 4.97
CA GLY A 281 2.71 -16.37 6.28
C GLY A 281 1.78 -16.70 7.42
N HIS A 282 2.11 -16.28 8.63
CA HIS A 282 1.35 -16.52 9.85
C HIS A 282 1.27 -18.03 10.19
N TYR A 283 2.41 -18.73 10.04
CA TYR A 283 2.44 -20.19 10.26
C TYR A 283 2.33 -20.56 11.72
N SER A 284 1.47 -21.54 12.02
CA SER A 284 1.42 -22.18 13.32
C SER A 284 2.77 -22.84 13.66
N SER A 285 3.15 -22.79 14.94
CA SER A 285 4.29 -23.55 15.45
C SER A 285 4.07 -25.07 15.43
N ARG A 286 2.86 -25.51 15.09
CA ARG A 286 2.46 -26.92 15.01
C ARG A 286 2.53 -27.49 13.59
N CYS A 287 2.89 -26.66 12.62
CA CYS A 287 3.03 -27.04 11.21
C CYS A 287 4.48 -27.06 10.78
#